data_1e95aa567958c8a610fa440330bcd7a3
#
_entry.id   1e95aa567958c8a610fa440330bcd7a3
#
_cell.length_a   1.000
_cell.length_b   1.000
_cell.length_c   1.000
_cell.angle_alpha   90.00
_cell.angle_beta   90.00
_cell.angle_gamma   90.00
#
_symmetry.space_group_name_H-M   'P 1'
#
loop_
_entity.id
_entity.type
_entity.pdbx_description
1 polymer ?
#
loop_
_entity_poly.entity_id
_entity_poly.type
_entity_poly.pdbx_seq_one_letter_code
_entity_poly.pdbx_strand_id
1 'polypeptide(L)'
;MTRTYAATVEWILSFVNWEAVRSRRTMTVSVADRRSFSRALGRLDHPERATPAIHVGGTNGKGSTAAIARALLSAHGISTGLYTSPHLVDMRERVSIDGRPIGRAAFVRAAREAGRIIEAAPGTGFRTTFEILTALAFVAFREAGVGAMVIEVGLGGRLDSTNVIQP
;
A
#
# COMPACT_ATOMS: atom_id res chain seq x y z
N MET A 1 -23.37 -2.39 1.60
CA MET A 1 -23.22 -3.87 1.50
C MET A 1 -21.78 -4.24 1.82
N THR A 2 -21.55 -5.27 2.62
CA THR A 2 -20.20 -5.76 2.93
C THR A 2 -19.72 -6.60 1.76
N ARG A 3 -18.70 -6.13 1.01
CA ARG A 3 -18.10 -6.92 -0.07
C ARG A 3 -17.43 -8.17 0.50
N THR A 4 -17.49 -9.30 -0.21
CA THR A 4 -16.65 -10.47 0.07
C THR A 4 -15.20 -10.17 -0.28
N TYR A 5 -14.25 -11.00 0.17
CA TYR A 5 -12.84 -10.87 -0.23
C TYR A 5 -12.68 -10.93 -1.76
N ALA A 6 -13.30 -11.91 -2.42
CA ALA A 6 -13.25 -12.04 -3.88
C ALA A 6 -13.78 -10.77 -4.60
N ALA A 7 -14.95 -10.29 -4.21
CA ALA A 7 -15.53 -9.07 -4.79
C ALA A 7 -14.68 -7.81 -4.49
N THR A 8 -13.93 -7.80 -3.38
CA THR A 8 -12.99 -6.72 -3.06
C THR A 8 -11.77 -6.76 -3.97
N VAL A 9 -11.22 -7.95 -4.21
CA VAL A 9 -10.09 -8.13 -5.14
C VAL A 9 -10.50 -7.73 -6.57
N GLU A 10 -11.65 -8.18 -7.06
CA GLU A 10 -12.19 -7.79 -8.36
C GLU A 10 -12.34 -6.27 -8.48
N TRP A 11 -12.89 -5.63 -7.45
CA TRP A 11 -13.02 -4.18 -7.42
C TRP A 11 -11.65 -3.48 -7.48
N ILE A 12 -10.65 -3.93 -6.72
CA ILE A 12 -9.29 -3.37 -6.77
C ILE A 12 -8.68 -3.55 -8.17
N LEU A 13 -8.88 -4.71 -8.79
CA LEU A 13 -8.35 -5.02 -10.13
C LEU A 13 -9.09 -4.27 -11.26
N SER A 14 -10.26 -3.68 -11.00
CA SER A 14 -10.96 -2.83 -11.96
C SER A 14 -10.28 -1.48 -12.21
N PHE A 15 -9.33 -1.10 -11.36
CA PHE A 15 -8.51 0.11 -11.56
C PHE A 15 -7.32 -0.17 -12.48
N VAL A 16 -6.69 0.90 -12.98
CA VAL A 16 -5.54 0.77 -13.88
C VAL A 16 -4.41 0.00 -13.17
N ASN A 17 -4.07 -1.16 -13.71
CA ASN A 17 -3.02 -2.03 -13.19
C ASN A 17 -1.76 -1.94 -14.05
N TRP A 18 -0.84 -1.03 -13.71
CA TRP A 18 0.40 -0.83 -14.43
C TRP A 18 1.38 -2.02 -14.33
N GLU A 19 1.29 -2.83 -13.29
CA GLU A 19 2.13 -4.03 -13.13
C GLU A 19 1.77 -5.10 -14.17
N ALA A 20 0.51 -5.16 -14.62
CA ALA A 20 0.04 -6.08 -15.66
C ALA A 20 0.36 -5.59 -17.09
N VAL A 21 0.66 -4.29 -17.28
CA VAL A 21 0.96 -3.72 -18.59
C VAL A 21 2.43 -3.98 -18.95
N ARG A 22 2.69 -4.85 -19.93
CA ARG A 22 4.04 -5.20 -20.39
C ARG A 22 4.83 -4.05 -21.03
N SER A 23 4.19 -2.96 -21.44
CA SER A 23 4.83 -1.82 -22.08
C SER A 23 5.06 -0.68 -21.10
N ARG A 24 6.29 -0.51 -20.64
CA ARG A 24 6.72 0.63 -19.81
C ARG A 24 6.69 1.99 -20.53
N ARG A 25 6.44 2.03 -21.83
CA ARG A 25 6.51 3.25 -22.65
C ARG A 25 5.38 4.26 -22.39
N THR A 26 4.32 3.88 -21.72
CA THR A 26 3.12 4.70 -21.46
C THR A 26 2.94 5.11 -20.00
N MET A 27 3.86 4.73 -19.10
CA MET A 27 3.78 5.13 -17.70
C MET A 27 4.30 6.56 -17.52
N THR A 28 3.40 7.52 -17.45
CA THR A 28 3.74 8.88 -17.02
C THR A 28 3.08 9.14 -15.68
N VAL A 29 3.77 8.79 -14.58
CA VAL A 29 3.38 9.25 -13.25
C VAL A 29 3.93 10.65 -13.06
N SER A 30 3.08 11.59 -12.70
CA SER A 30 3.44 12.99 -12.54
C SER A 30 3.52 13.40 -11.06
N VAL A 31 4.17 14.52 -10.79
CA VAL A 31 4.14 15.17 -9.46
C VAL A 31 2.70 15.49 -9.03
N ALA A 32 1.83 15.81 -10.00
CA ALA A 32 0.42 16.10 -9.74
C ALA A 32 -0.33 14.85 -9.23
N ASP A 33 -0.02 13.66 -9.77
CA ASP A 33 -0.64 12.40 -9.33
C ASP A 33 -0.23 12.07 -7.89
N ARG A 34 1.05 12.19 -7.54
CA ARG A 34 1.51 12.00 -6.16
C ARG A 34 0.88 12.99 -5.19
N ARG A 35 0.73 14.27 -5.57
CA ARG A 35 0.05 15.28 -4.75
C ARG A 35 -1.44 14.96 -4.58
N SER A 36 -2.08 14.44 -5.62
CA SER A 36 -3.47 14.00 -5.57
C SER A 36 -3.64 12.82 -4.60
N PHE A 37 -2.74 11.84 -4.67
CA PHE A 37 -2.72 10.70 -3.76
C PHE A 37 -2.50 11.13 -2.29
N SER A 38 -1.53 12.01 -2.02
CA SER A 38 -1.29 12.55 -0.67
C SER A 38 -2.51 13.30 -0.12
N ARG A 39 -3.21 14.10 -0.96
CA ARG A 39 -4.46 14.77 -0.54
C ARG A 39 -5.58 13.77 -0.25
N ALA A 40 -5.63 12.67 -1.00
CA ALA A 40 -6.61 11.61 -0.75
C ALA A 40 -6.35 10.92 0.59
N LEU A 41 -5.08 10.65 0.94
CA LEU A 41 -4.72 10.11 2.26
C LEU A 41 -5.08 11.07 3.41
N GLY A 42 -5.04 12.39 3.18
CA GLY A 42 -5.51 13.38 4.15
C GLY A 42 -6.99 13.23 4.52
N ARG A 43 -7.82 12.68 3.63
CA ARG A 43 -9.23 12.35 3.92
C ARG A 43 -9.41 11.06 4.72
N LEU A 44 -8.32 10.31 4.93
CA LEU A 44 -8.24 9.14 5.80
C LEU A 44 -7.47 9.47 7.10
N ASP A 45 -7.33 10.74 7.47
CA ASP A 45 -6.55 11.19 8.62
C ASP A 45 -5.08 10.76 8.56
N HIS A 46 -4.48 10.83 7.37
CA HIS A 46 -3.06 10.57 7.13
C HIS A 46 -2.54 9.24 7.70
N PRO A 47 -3.11 8.08 7.31
CA PRO A 47 -2.69 6.80 7.87
C PRO A 47 -1.20 6.47 7.60
N GLU A 48 -0.60 7.09 6.56
CA GLU A 48 0.82 6.98 6.24
C GLU A 48 1.74 7.63 7.28
N ARG A 49 1.19 8.43 8.21
CA ARG A 49 1.92 9.12 9.29
C ARG A 49 1.68 8.52 10.66
N ALA A 50 0.84 7.49 10.75
CA ALA A 50 0.46 6.91 12.04
C ALA A 50 1.64 6.27 12.79
N THR A 51 2.72 5.93 12.09
CA THR A 51 3.82 5.12 12.63
C THR A 51 5.11 5.45 11.88
N PRO A 52 6.29 5.43 12.55
CA PRO A 52 7.58 5.54 11.89
C PRO A 52 7.74 4.51 10.75
N ALA A 53 8.41 4.90 9.68
CA ALA A 53 8.54 4.06 8.50
C ALA A 53 10.00 3.91 8.04
N ILE A 54 10.36 2.70 7.59
CA ILE A 54 11.55 2.46 6.77
C ILE A 54 11.09 2.36 5.32
N HIS A 55 11.64 3.21 4.45
CA HIS A 55 11.32 3.22 3.03
C HIS A 55 12.43 2.52 2.23
N VAL A 56 12.11 1.42 1.55
CA VAL A 56 13.08 0.58 0.84
C VAL A 56 12.95 0.79 -0.66
N GLY A 57 13.91 1.49 -1.23
CA GLY A 57 14.04 1.72 -2.68
C GLY A 57 15.24 0.96 -3.28
N GLY A 58 15.27 0.84 -4.60
CA GLY A 58 16.38 0.22 -5.32
C GLY A 58 15.95 -0.51 -6.59
N THR A 59 16.92 -0.91 -7.43
CA THR A 59 16.64 -1.64 -8.66
C THR A 59 16.36 -3.11 -8.37
N ASN A 60 17.17 -3.75 -7.55
CA ASN A 60 17.06 -5.16 -7.16
C ASN A 60 17.10 -5.31 -5.64
N GLY A 61 16.57 -6.42 -5.12
CA GLY A 61 16.67 -6.81 -3.72
C GLY A 61 15.77 -6.04 -2.75
N LYS A 62 14.89 -5.14 -3.24
CA LYS A 62 14.00 -4.35 -2.37
C LYS A 62 13.19 -5.21 -1.42
N GLY A 63 12.45 -6.20 -1.95
CA GLY A 63 11.61 -7.08 -1.15
C GLY A 63 12.40 -7.88 -0.12
N SER A 64 13.59 -8.39 -0.49
CA SER A 64 14.48 -9.09 0.45
C SER A 64 14.97 -8.16 1.57
N THR A 65 15.40 -6.94 1.22
CA THR A 65 15.81 -5.93 2.19
C THR A 65 14.67 -5.55 3.12
N ALA A 66 13.48 -5.34 2.58
CA ALA A 66 12.29 -5.03 3.37
C ALA A 66 11.94 -6.18 4.34
N ALA A 67 12.00 -7.44 3.87
CA ALA A 67 11.75 -8.60 4.71
C ALA A 67 12.78 -8.76 5.84
N ILE A 68 14.07 -8.49 5.57
CA ILE A 68 15.12 -8.52 6.58
C ILE A 68 14.92 -7.38 7.58
N ALA A 69 14.67 -6.16 7.14
CA ALA A 69 14.40 -5.02 8.02
C ALA A 69 13.21 -5.29 8.96
N ARG A 70 12.10 -5.83 8.42
CA ARG A 70 10.97 -6.28 9.23
C ARG A 70 11.38 -7.32 10.26
N ALA A 71 12.18 -8.34 9.86
CA ALA A 71 12.60 -9.40 10.76
C ALA A 71 13.47 -8.86 11.91
N LEU A 72 14.38 -7.93 11.63
CA LEU A 72 15.20 -7.27 12.64
C LEU A 72 14.35 -6.47 13.63
N LEU A 73 13.41 -5.65 13.16
CA LEU A 73 12.47 -4.92 14.02
C LEU A 73 11.67 -5.87 14.92
N SER A 74 11.15 -6.97 14.36
CA SER A 74 10.41 -7.97 15.13
C SER A 74 11.29 -8.65 16.17
N ALA A 75 12.56 -8.93 15.89
CA ALA A 75 13.52 -9.49 16.84
C ALA A 75 13.79 -8.54 18.03
N HIS A 76 13.61 -7.24 17.85
CA HIS A 76 13.66 -6.23 18.90
C HIS A 76 12.29 -5.98 19.58
N GLY A 77 11.29 -6.84 19.35
CA GLY A 77 9.97 -6.72 19.98
C GLY A 77 9.08 -5.62 19.40
N ILE A 78 9.43 -5.06 18.24
CA ILE A 78 8.63 -4.03 17.59
C ILE A 78 7.61 -4.69 16.67
N SER A 79 6.31 -4.49 16.92
CA SER A 79 5.26 -4.92 15.99
C SER A 79 5.41 -4.18 14.67
N THR A 80 5.38 -4.90 13.55
CA THR A 80 5.82 -4.36 12.27
C THR A 80 4.83 -4.65 11.16
N GLY A 81 4.40 -3.59 10.45
CA GLY A 81 3.74 -3.68 9.16
C GLY A 81 4.75 -3.77 8.02
N LEU A 82 4.57 -4.68 7.08
CA LEU A 82 5.38 -4.78 5.86
C LEU A 82 4.50 -4.68 4.62
N TYR A 83 4.84 -3.75 3.74
CA TYR A 83 4.23 -3.61 2.41
C TYR A 83 5.25 -3.94 1.33
N THR A 84 4.91 -4.91 0.46
CA THR A 84 5.77 -5.36 -0.65
C THR A 84 4.98 -5.51 -1.94
N SER A 85 5.68 -5.55 -3.09
CA SER A 85 5.09 -5.79 -4.40
C SER A 85 6.07 -6.44 -5.39
N PRO A 86 5.57 -7.21 -6.38
CA PRO A 86 4.20 -7.73 -6.49
C PRO A 86 3.91 -8.90 -5.55
N HIS A 87 2.67 -9.40 -5.50
CA HIS A 87 2.33 -10.68 -4.88
C HIS A 87 2.53 -11.84 -5.88
N LEU A 88 2.64 -13.05 -5.36
CA LEU A 88 2.81 -14.28 -6.18
C LEU A 88 1.47 -15.00 -6.41
N VAL A 89 0.68 -15.19 -5.38
CA VAL A 89 -0.57 -15.97 -5.42
C VAL A 89 -1.75 -15.17 -4.86
N ASP A 90 -1.60 -14.58 -3.69
CA ASP A 90 -2.70 -13.91 -2.97
C ASP A 90 -2.35 -12.44 -2.74
N MET A 91 -3.27 -11.54 -3.09
CA MET A 91 -3.07 -10.09 -2.94
C MET A 91 -2.73 -9.65 -1.52
N ARG A 92 -3.14 -10.41 -0.49
CA ARG A 92 -2.80 -10.16 0.90
C ARG A 92 -1.32 -10.32 1.24
N GLU A 93 -0.55 -11.03 0.39
CA GLU A 93 0.91 -11.15 0.55
C GLU A 93 1.59 -9.79 0.56
N ARG A 94 0.99 -8.79 -0.11
CA ARG A 94 1.52 -7.43 -0.16
C ARG A 94 1.47 -6.71 1.18
N VAL A 95 0.60 -7.14 2.08
CA VAL A 95 0.35 -6.48 3.37
C VAL A 95 0.45 -7.51 4.48
N SER A 96 1.53 -7.48 5.22
CA SER A 96 1.71 -8.39 6.35
C SER A 96 1.93 -7.62 7.66
N ILE A 97 1.50 -8.22 8.76
CA ILE A 97 1.68 -7.73 10.12
C ILE A 97 2.39 -8.82 10.91
N ASP A 98 3.50 -8.48 11.52
CA ASP A 98 4.36 -9.40 12.28
C ASP A 98 4.70 -10.68 11.50
N GLY A 99 4.96 -10.50 10.18
CA GLY A 99 5.37 -11.58 9.28
C GLY A 99 4.25 -12.47 8.76
N ARG A 100 2.98 -12.14 9.02
CA ARG A 100 1.82 -12.88 8.52
C ARG A 100 0.98 -12.00 7.61
N PRO A 101 0.56 -12.49 6.42
CA PRO A 101 -0.39 -11.76 5.60
C PRO A 101 -1.66 -11.41 6.39
N ILE A 102 -2.19 -10.21 6.19
CA ILE A 102 -3.41 -9.80 6.90
C ILE A 102 -4.59 -10.73 6.58
N GLY A 103 -5.48 -10.90 7.54
CA GLY A 103 -6.69 -11.72 7.38
C GLY A 103 -7.64 -11.10 6.32
N ARG A 104 -8.43 -11.96 5.64
CA ARG A 104 -9.41 -11.53 4.62
C ARG A 104 -10.35 -10.44 5.13
N ALA A 105 -10.81 -10.56 6.37
CA ALA A 105 -11.71 -9.57 6.98
C ALA A 105 -11.02 -8.20 7.15
N ALA A 106 -9.78 -8.17 7.62
CA ALA A 106 -8.98 -6.95 7.77
C ALA A 106 -8.70 -6.31 6.39
N PHE A 107 -8.35 -7.12 5.38
CA PHE A 107 -8.17 -6.67 4.02
C PHE A 107 -9.42 -5.98 3.48
N VAL A 108 -10.59 -6.60 3.63
CA VAL A 108 -11.87 -6.05 3.17
C VAL A 108 -12.23 -4.74 3.91
N ARG A 109 -11.99 -4.68 5.22
CA ARG A 109 -12.24 -3.45 6.00
C ARG A 109 -11.35 -2.30 5.52
N ALA A 110 -10.04 -2.53 5.43
CA ALA A 110 -9.09 -1.51 4.99
C ALA A 110 -9.35 -1.06 3.53
N ALA A 111 -9.68 -2.01 2.64
CA ALA A 111 -10.07 -1.69 1.27
C ALA A 111 -11.34 -0.84 1.20
N ARG A 112 -12.33 -1.13 2.04
CA ARG A 112 -13.57 -0.34 2.12
C ARG A 112 -13.31 1.08 2.63
N GLU A 113 -12.45 1.24 3.63
CA GLU A 113 -12.10 2.56 4.12
C GLU A 113 -11.35 3.37 3.06
N ALA A 114 -10.33 2.78 2.43
CA ALA A 114 -9.64 3.41 1.30
C ALA A 114 -10.62 3.77 0.15
N GLY A 115 -11.60 2.91 -0.13
CA GLY A 115 -12.59 3.11 -1.18
C GLY A 115 -13.56 4.28 -0.93
N ARG A 116 -13.82 4.65 0.32
CA ARG A 116 -14.71 5.79 0.65
C ARG A 116 -14.31 7.09 -0.03
N ILE A 117 -13.02 7.30 -0.24
CA ILE A 117 -12.49 8.50 -0.89
C ILE A 117 -12.90 8.53 -2.36
N ILE A 118 -12.87 7.38 -3.04
CA ILE A 118 -13.21 7.27 -4.45
C ILE A 118 -14.69 7.53 -4.65
N GLU A 119 -15.53 6.99 -3.78
CA GLU A 119 -16.97 7.15 -3.81
C GLU A 119 -17.41 8.60 -3.52
N ALA A 120 -16.72 9.26 -2.57
CA ALA A 120 -17.04 10.63 -2.15
C ALA A 120 -16.60 11.71 -3.16
N ALA A 121 -15.64 11.42 -4.02
CA ALA A 121 -15.10 12.40 -4.97
C ALA A 121 -14.63 11.70 -6.26
N PRO A 122 -15.54 11.35 -7.17
CA PRO A 122 -15.18 10.76 -8.46
C PRO A 122 -14.17 11.64 -9.21
N GLY A 123 -13.12 11.00 -9.77
CA GLY A 123 -12.05 11.69 -10.50
C GLY A 123 -10.98 12.34 -9.63
N THR A 124 -11.12 12.33 -8.30
CA THR A 124 -10.09 12.77 -7.36
C THR A 124 -9.68 11.63 -6.46
N GLY A 125 -8.39 11.36 -6.29
CA GLY A 125 -7.90 10.32 -5.39
C GLY A 125 -7.20 9.18 -6.13
N PHE A 126 -7.50 7.95 -5.77
CA PHE A 126 -6.81 6.77 -6.30
C PHE A 126 -7.22 6.47 -7.74
N ARG A 127 -6.23 6.26 -8.61
CA ARG A 127 -6.44 5.96 -10.03
C ARG A 127 -5.94 4.59 -10.42
N THR A 128 -5.06 4.01 -9.60
CA THR A 128 -4.38 2.77 -9.92
C THR A 128 -4.59 1.72 -8.83
N THR A 129 -4.52 0.45 -9.22
CA THR A 129 -4.49 -0.68 -8.30
C THR A 129 -3.41 -0.51 -7.23
N PHE A 130 -2.24 0.00 -7.62
CA PHE A 130 -1.12 0.18 -6.69
C PHE A 130 -1.42 1.26 -5.62
N GLU A 131 -2.01 2.40 -6.00
CA GLU A 131 -2.41 3.45 -5.04
C GLU A 131 -3.44 2.93 -4.04
N ILE A 132 -4.44 2.18 -4.50
CA ILE A 132 -5.45 1.57 -3.61
C ILE A 132 -4.81 0.62 -2.62
N LEU A 133 -3.91 -0.26 -3.09
CA LEU A 133 -3.22 -1.22 -2.24
C LEU A 133 -2.27 -0.53 -1.25
N THR A 134 -1.61 0.54 -1.67
CA THR A 134 -0.75 1.35 -0.79
C THR A 134 -1.59 2.02 0.33
N ALA A 135 -2.71 2.63 -0.02
CA ALA A 135 -3.60 3.23 0.98
C ALA A 135 -4.22 2.18 1.92
N LEU A 136 -4.63 1.03 1.37
CA LEU A 136 -5.12 -0.11 2.14
C LEU A 136 -4.07 -0.58 3.15
N ALA A 137 -2.80 -0.67 2.75
CA ALA A 137 -1.71 -1.07 3.65
C ALA A 137 -1.55 -0.08 4.81
N PHE A 138 -1.52 1.23 4.53
CA PHE A 138 -1.43 2.25 5.58
C PHE A 138 -2.61 2.21 6.55
N VAL A 139 -3.83 2.05 6.05
CA VAL A 139 -5.04 1.88 6.89
C VAL A 139 -4.91 0.62 7.76
N ALA A 140 -4.51 -0.51 7.17
CA ALA A 140 -4.38 -1.76 7.89
C ALA A 140 -3.31 -1.68 9.01
N PHE A 141 -2.19 -1.00 8.76
CA PHE A 141 -1.13 -0.81 9.75
C PHE A 141 -1.56 0.10 10.89
N ARG A 142 -2.27 1.19 10.58
CA ARG A 142 -2.88 2.06 11.59
C ARG A 142 -3.90 1.31 12.44
N GLU A 143 -4.82 0.56 11.82
CA GLU A 143 -5.83 -0.25 12.55
C GLU A 143 -5.19 -1.30 13.46
N ALA A 144 -4.07 -1.89 13.04
CA ALA A 144 -3.34 -2.87 13.81
C ALA A 144 -2.45 -2.28 14.91
N GLY A 145 -2.23 -0.97 14.90
CA GLY A 145 -1.37 -0.29 15.88
C GLY A 145 0.08 -0.76 15.84
N VAL A 146 0.62 -1.02 14.63
CA VAL A 146 2.02 -1.46 14.50
C VAL A 146 3.00 -0.39 15.01
N GLY A 147 4.10 -0.81 15.61
CA GLY A 147 5.14 0.09 16.12
C GLY A 147 6.06 0.67 15.04
N ALA A 148 6.17 0.02 13.88
CA ALA A 148 6.92 0.49 12.73
C ALA A 148 6.33 -0.05 11.42
N MET A 149 6.57 0.67 10.32
CA MET A 149 6.25 0.21 8.96
C MET A 149 7.53 0.01 8.15
N VAL A 150 7.57 -1.04 7.32
CA VAL A 150 8.58 -1.22 6.29
C VAL A 150 7.87 -1.21 4.94
N ILE A 151 8.20 -0.25 4.11
CA ILE A 151 7.48 0.04 2.86
C ILE A 151 8.43 -0.12 1.68
N GLU A 152 8.15 -1.10 0.83
CA GLU A 152 8.85 -1.29 -0.43
C GLU A 152 8.33 -0.33 -1.51
N VAL A 153 9.23 0.35 -2.20
CA VAL A 153 8.93 1.17 -3.39
C VAL A 153 8.49 0.27 -4.54
N GLY A 154 7.36 0.59 -5.17
CA GLY A 154 6.89 -0.15 -6.33
C GLY A 154 7.76 0.10 -7.56
N LEU A 155 7.89 1.35 -8.00
CA LEU A 155 8.65 1.70 -9.20
C LEU A 155 9.33 3.08 -9.06
N GLY A 156 10.63 3.11 -9.38
CA GLY A 156 11.42 4.36 -9.45
C GLY A 156 11.76 4.91 -8.07
N GLY A 157 10.83 5.52 -7.38
CA GLY A 157 11.01 6.11 -6.04
C GLY A 157 10.39 7.50 -5.92
N ARG A 158 11.01 8.54 -6.48
CA ARG A 158 10.59 9.95 -6.30
C ARG A 158 9.12 10.23 -6.59
N LEU A 159 8.53 9.57 -7.58
CA LEU A 159 7.14 9.71 -7.98
C LEU A 159 6.28 8.51 -7.57
N ASP A 160 6.86 7.53 -6.88
CA ASP A 160 6.12 6.37 -6.40
C ASP A 160 5.05 6.77 -5.38
N SER A 161 3.93 6.07 -5.37
CA SER A 161 2.83 6.34 -4.44
C SER A 161 3.23 6.11 -2.99
N THR A 162 4.23 5.24 -2.73
CA THR A 162 4.76 5.04 -1.39
C THR A 162 5.57 6.23 -0.87
N ASN A 163 6.06 7.13 -1.76
CA ASN A 163 6.85 8.30 -1.38
C ASN A 163 5.99 9.46 -0.83
N VAL A 164 4.98 9.13 -0.05
CA VAL A 164 4.16 10.05 0.75
C VAL A 164 4.47 9.95 2.24
N ILE A 165 5.17 8.90 2.65
CA ILE A 165 5.65 8.71 4.02
C ILE A 165 6.79 9.69 4.34
N GLN A 166 7.02 9.88 5.63
CA GLN A 166 8.16 10.64 6.18
C GLN A 166 9.01 9.61 6.95
N PRO A 167 10.04 9.02 6.30
CA PRO A 167 10.88 8.01 6.93
C PRO A 167 11.80 8.58 7.98
#